data_a6a55ebf504e20a47b96b6ea26b535b0
#
_entry.id   a6a55ebf504e20a47b96b6ea26b535b0
#
_cell.length_a   1.000
_cell.length_b   1.000
_cell.length_c   1.000
_cell.angle_alpha   90.00
_cell.angle_beta   90.00
_cell.angle_gamma   90.00
#
_symmetry.space_group_name_H-M   'P 1'
#
loop_
_entity.id
_entity.type
_entity.pdbx_description
1 polymer ?
#
loop_
_entity_poly.entity_id
_entity_poly.type
_entity_poly.pdbx_seq_one_letter_code
_entity_poly.pdbx_strand_id
1 'polypeptide(L)'
;MKKIRLGVIGTGLAWERLHYPALKELADRYEVAALVNRTRSDAEAFADKIGLDRKNVYDNYEEMLKRNDIDAVDVLVPIDQNYKVSEDVAKSGKSFICEKPMAPDIGQAREFLELSRKHIVKIMIAENYRYNEENNKIKQLISEGRIGSVVYFIKNNITCFPCEMAEDTYAGTEWRQHPDFPGGAFLDAALHDLAAVRHIFGAVECVQAFGKPQKEDFNPYLSVSANMLFKNGVIGQYTYFPSGKEQQKPPVGFRIFGTKGEIYLEEKSSGVINVAYNDGAPEKIGYTPERGYYNELLNFYNALNGSEDISVTPEMEFGDVKTVFDILDSVKSRKIVYVDDPQPVEYQPHAGATENSRPYIQ
;
A
#
# COMPACT_ATOMS: atom_id res chain seq x y z
N MET A 1 -19.20 19.62 11.31
CA MET A 1 -19.56 18.34 10.64
C MET A 1 -19.73 17.28 11.71
N LYS A 2 -20.57 16.26 11.49
CA LYS A 2 -20.74 15.15 12.46
C LYS A 2 -19.46 14.31 12.47
N LYS A 3 -18.96 13.95 13.67
CA LYS A 3 -17.86 12.98 13.77
C LYS A 3 -18.32 11.61 13.34
N ILE A 4 -17.43 10.86 12.70
CA ILE A 4 -17.64 9.44 12.39
C ILE A 4 -17.34 8.62 13.64
N ARG A 5 -18.29 7.83 14.08
CA ARG A 5 -18.15 6.89 15.19
C ARG A 5 -17.55 5.60 14.66
N LEU A 6 -16.26 5.41 14.96
CA LEU A 6 -15.44 4.33 14.41
C LEU A 6 -15.39 3.14 15.37
N GLY A 7 -15.74 1.95 14.87
CA GLY A 7 -15.41 0.68 15.51
C GLY A 7 -14.08 0.17 14.99
N VAL A 8 -13.22 -0.33 15.88
CA VAL A 8 -11.88 -0.81 15.51
C VAL A 8 -11.79 -2.30 15.77
N ILE A 9 -11.41 -3.08 14.76
CA ILE A 9 -11.19 -4.53 14.86
C ILE A 9 -9.69 -4.80 14.74
N GLY A 10 -9.05 -5.11 15.86
CA GLY A 10 -7.60 -5.28 15.97
C GLY A 10 -6.92 -4.06 16.62
N THR A 11 -6.36 -4.27 17.81
CA THR A 11 -5.65 -3.22 18.58
C THR A 11 -4.15 -3.52 18.68
N GLY A 12 -3.58 -4.15 17.63
CA GLY A 12 -2.16 -4.48 17.55
C GLY A 12 -1.29 -3.29 17.11
N LEU A 13 -0.07 -3.61 16.63
CA LEU A 13 0.94 -2.61 16.28
C LEU A 13 0.47 -1.61 15.21
N ALA A 14 -0.29 -2.06 14.20
CA ALA A 14 -0.80 -1.16 13.14
C ALA A 14 -1.74 -0.11 13.75
N TRP A 15 -2.66 -0.53 14.64
CA TRP A 15 -3.49 0.40 15.38
C TRP A 15 -2.67 1.35 16.23
N GLU A 16 -1.82 0.81 17.10
CA GLU A 16 -1.12 1.62 18.12
C GLU A 16 -0.13 2.61 17.51
N ARG A 17 0.59 2.21 16.44
CA ARG A 17 1.72 2.97 15.90
C ARG A 17 1.39 3.77 14.64
N LEU A 18 0.30 3.45 13.94
CA LEU A 18 -0.02 4.04 12.63
C LEU A 18 -1.40 4.72 12.65
N HIS A 19 -2.49 3.96 12.78
CA HIS A 19 -3.85 4.51 12.67
C HIS A 19 -4.23 5.42 13.83
N TYR A 20 -3.99 4.99 15.07
CA TYR A 20 -4.36 5.79 16.22
C TYR A 20 -3.65 7.16 16.32
N PRO A 21 -2.33 7.27 16.07
CA PRO A 21 -1.68 8.58 16.00
C PRO A 21 -2.32 9.52 14.96
N ALA A 22 -2.64 9.01 13.76
CA ALA A 22 -3.31 9.78 12.73
C ALA A 22 -4.75 10.17 13.13
N LEU A 23 -5.50 9.25 13.75
CA LEU A 23 -6.85 9.56 14.28
C LEU A 23 -6.82 10.60 15.40
N LYS A 24 -5.77 10.67 16.21
CA LYS A 24 -5.60 11.75 17.19
C LYS A 24 -5.50 13.13 16.54
N GLU A 25 -4.79 13.24 15.42
CA GLU A 25 -4.72 14.48 14.66
C GLU A 25 -6.08 14.83 14.03
N LEU A 26 -6.91 13.82 13.76
CA LEU A 26 -8.26 13.94 13.19
C LEU A 26 -9.39 13.84 14.25
N ALA A 27 -9.09 14.17 15.50
CA ALA A 27 -10.04 14.04 16.62
C ALA A 27 -11.28 14.94 16.50
N ASP A 28 -11.24 15.95 15.63
CA ASP A 28 -12.40 16.77 15.25
C ASP A 28 -13.35 16.04 14.28
N ARG A 29 -12.91 14.97 13.63
CA ARG A 29 -13.59 14.21 12.57
C ARG A 29 -14.01 12.82 13.00
N TYR A 30 -13.25 12.18 13.86
CA TYR A 30 -13.47 10.81 14.32
C TYR A 30 -13.69 10.72 15.83
N GLU A 31 -14.45 9.73 16.24
CA GLU A 31 -14.60 9.26 17.61
C GLU A 31 -14.42 7.75 17.63
N VAL A 32 -13.46 7.24 18.39
CA VAL A 32 -13.33 5.79 18.62
C VAL A 32 -14.48 5.37 19.55
N ALA A 33 -15.46 4.65 19.00
CA ALA A 33 -16.68 4.28 19.69
C ALA A 33 -16.68 2.85 20.24
N ALA A 34 -15.80 1.99 19.71
CA ALA A 34 -15.61 0.61 20.19
C ALA A 34 -14.26 0.08 19.78
N LEU A 35 -13.70 -0.83 20.60
CA LEU A 35 -12.49 -1.59 20.32
C LEU A 35 -12.79 -3.09 20.39
N VAL A 36 -12.21 -3.83 19.47
CA VAL A 36 -12.26 -5.29 19.44
C VAL A 36 -10.86 -5.87 19.35
N ASN A 37 -10.55 -6.84 20.18
CA ASN A 37 -9.35 -7.67 20.04
C ASN A 37 -9.63 -9.07 20.55
N ARG A 38 -9.12 -10.08 19.87
CA ARG A 38 -9.24 -11.49 20.30
C ARG A 38 -8.76 -11.68 21.75
N THR A 39 -7.71 -10.97 22.15
CA THR A 39 -7.26 -10.86 23.55
C THR A 39 -7.92 -9.62 24.15
N ARG A 40 -9.05 -9.79 24.83
CA ARG A 40 -9.84 -8.70 25.40
C ARG A 40 -9.02 -7.76 26.30
N SER A 41 -8.10 -8.31 27.10
CA SER A 41 -7.23 -7.51 27.98
C SER A 41 -6.38 -6.49 27.24
N ASP A 42 -5.93 -6.78 26.01
CA ASP A 42 -5.12 -5.85 25.21
C ASP A 42 -5.98 -4.67 24.74
N ALA A 43 -7.22 -4.93 24.31
CA ALA A 43 -8.16 -3.90 23.95
C ALA A 43 -8.60 -3.07 25.18
N GLU A 44 -8.77 -3.68 26.35
CA GLU A 44 -9.08 -2.97 27.61
C GLU A 44 -7.94 -2.07 28.05
N ALA A 45 -6.69 -2.53 27.96
CA ALA A 45 -5.52 -1.71 28.27
C ALA A 45 -5.44 -0.47 27.35
N PHE A 46 -5.76 -0.67 26.06
CA PHE A 46 -5.80 0.45 25.11
C PHE A 46 -7.00 1.36 25.36
N ALA A 47 -8.18 0.82 25.71
CA ALA A 47 -9.37 1.59 26.08
C ALA A 47 -9.09 2.52 27.27
N ASP A 48 -8.42 2.03 28.32
CA ASP A 48 -8.01 2.83 29.47
C ASP A 48 -7.07 3.98 29.05
N LYS A 49 -6.11 3.71 28.14
CA LYS A 49 -5.16 4.71 27.61
C LYS A 49 -5.86 5.86 26.89
N ILE A 50 -6.99 5.58 26.21
CA ILE A 50 -7.73 6.59 25.44
C ILE A 50 -8.99 7.11 26.14
N GLY A 51 -9.30 6.64 27.34
CA GLY A 51 -10.48 7.02 28.11
C GLY A 51 -11.80 6.46 27.56
N LEU A 52 -11.75 5.34 26.84
CA LEU A 52 -12.94 4.64 26.37
C LEU A 52 -13.49 3.73 27.46
N ASP A 53 -14.79 3.82 27.75
CA ASP A 53 -15.47 2.95 28.71
C ASP A 53 -15.34 1.47 28.28
N ARG A 54 -14.87 0.60 29.19
CA ARG A 54 -14.65 -0.83 28.93
C ARG A 54 -15.90 -1.60 28.49
N LYS A 55 -17.11 -1.05 28.71
CA LYS A 55 -18.35 -1.63 28.13
C LYS A 55 -18.37 -1.59 26.61
N ASN A 56 -17.53 -0.76 25.97
CA ASN A 56 -17.36 -0.65 24.53
C ASN A 56 -16.19 -1.49 24.01
N VAL A 57 -15.65 -2.39 24.83
CA VAL A 57 -14.58 -3.32 24.48
C VAL A 57 -15.15 -4.73 24.27
N TYR A 58 -14.80 -5.34 23.16
CA TYR A 58 -15.30 -6.65 22.75
C TYR A 58 -14.15 -7.60 22.45
N ASP A 59 -14.37 -8.90 22.63
CA ASP A 59 -13.51 -10.00 22.16
C ASP A 59 -14.06 -10.66 20.89
N ASN A 60 -15.32 -10.34 20.52
CA ASN A 60 -15.96 -10.76 19.29
C ASN A 60 -16.48 -9.55 18.50
N TYR A 61 -15.93 -9.36 17.28
CA TYR A 61 -16.34 -8.24 16.42
C TYR A 61 -17.80 -8.32 15.96
N GLU A 62 -18.39 -9.51 15.83
CA GLU A 62 -19.77 -9.66 15.43
C GLU A 62 -20.75 -9.00 16.42
N GLU A 63 -20.40 -9.01 17.72
CA GLU A 63 -21.16 -8.29 18.75
C GLU A 63 -21.08 -6.77 18.57
N MET A 64 -19.89 -6.25 18.26
CA MET A 64 -19.71 -4.83 17.94
C MET A 64 -20.48 -4.44 16.68
N LEU A 65 -20.49 -5.29 15.64
CA LEU A 65 -21.18 -5.01 14.38
C LEU A 65 -22.71 -4.88 14.52
N LYS A 66 -23.32 -5.45 15.56
CA LYS A 66 -24.76 -5.28 15.88
C LYS A 66 -25.11 -3.86 16.35
N ARG A 67 -24.13 -3.04 16.69
CA ARG A 67 -24.38 -1.67 17.16
C ARG A 67 -24.80 -0.76 16.00
N ASN A 68 -25.89 -0.03 16.19
CA ASN A 68 -26.41 0.95 15.22
C ASN A 68 -25.72 2.31 15.31
N ASP A 69 -24.96 2.56 16.35
CA ASP A 69 -24.24 3.82 16.59
C ASP A 69 -22.79 3.80 16.12
N ILE A 70 -22.36 2.74 15.43
CA ILE A 70 -21.09 2.65 14.70
C ILE A 70 -21.32 3.06 13.26
N ASP A 71 -20.72 4.17 12.82
CA ASP A 71 -20.88 4.69 11.46
C ASP A 71 -19.95 3.97 10.46
N ALA A 72 -18.74 3.58 10.88
CA ALA A 72 -17.75 2.89 10.03
C ALA A 72 -16.84 2.00 10.88
N VAL A 73 -16.06 1.15 10.20
CA VAL A 73 -15.15 0.18 10.85
C VAL A 73 -13.74 0.32 10.29
N ASP A 74 -12.75 0.22 11.18
CA ASP A 74 -11.32 0.10 10.85
C ASP A 74 -10.88 -1.35 11.11
N VAL A 75 -10.47 -2.06 10.06
CA VAL A 75 -10.14 -3.51 10.09
C VAL A 75 -8.64 -3.69 10.04
N LEU A 76 -8.04 -4.08 11.18
CA LEU A 76 -6.61 -4.16 11.43
C LEU A 76 -6.24 -5.57 11.94
N VAL A 77 -6.61 -6.57 11.17
CA VAL A 77 -6.37 -7.98 11.51
C VAL A 77 -5.17 -8.55 10.73
N PRO A 78 -4.63 -9.71 11.10
CA PRO A 78 -3.64 -10.40 10.28
C PRO A 78 -4.13 -10.67 8.85
N ILE A 79 -3.19 -10.71 7.89
CA ILE A 79 -3.46 -10.80 6.44
C ILE A 79 -4.41 -11.95 6.08
N ASP A 80 -4.24 -13.11 6.72
CA ASP A 80 -5.06 -14.31 6.51
C ASP A 80 -6.55 -14.10 6.89
N GLN A 81 -6.85 -13.07 7.70
CA GLN A 81 -8.20 -12.75 8.18
C GLN A 81 -8.84 -11.55 7.48
N ASN A 82 -8.06 -10.77 6.72
CA ASN A 82 -8.54 -9.51 6.11
C ASN A 82 -9.80 -9.71 5.28
N TYR A 83 -9.82 -10.69 4.37
CA TYR A 83 -11.01 -10.96 3.55
C TYR A 83 -12.22 -11.36 4.40
N LYS A 84 -12.06 -12.33 5.30
CA LYS A 84 -13.17 -12.88 6.09
C LYS A 84 -13.82 -11.81 6.98
N VAL A 85 -13.02 -11.05 7.70
CA VAL A 85 -13.53 -9.99 8.58
C VAL A 85 -14.18 -8.87 7.75
N SER A 86 -13.57 -8.47 6.64
CA SER A 86 -14.12 -7.47 5.74
C SER A 86 -15.46 -7.90 5.13
N GLU A 87 -15.60 -9.17 4.77
CA GLU A 87 -16.86 -9.74 4.30
C GLU A 87 -17.99 -9.61 5.36
N ASP A 88 -17.68 -9.92 6.60
CA ASP A 88 -18.67 -9.82 7.69
C ASP A 88 -19.02 -8.36 8.01
N VAL A 89 -18.04 -7.44 7.94
CA VAL A 89 -18.30 -6.00 8.06
C VAL A 89 -19.20 -5.51 6.93
N ALA A 90 -18.92 -5.89 5.67
CA ALA A 90 -19.74 -5.54 4.52
C ALA A 90 -21.19 -6.07 4.66
N LYS A 91 -21.36 -7.32 5.11
CA LYS A 91 -22.68 -7.92 5.40
C LYS A 91 -23.45 -7.17 6.48
N SER A 92 -22.76 -6.54 7.43
CA SER A 92 -23.39 -5.71 8.47
C SER A 92 -23.90 -4.35 7.95
N GLY A 93 -23.60 -4.01 6.68
CA GLY A 93 -23.98 -2.74 6.05
C GLY A 93 -23.12 -1.54 6.47
N LYS A 94 -21.96 -1.77 7.09
CA LYS A 94 -21.05 -0.70 7.52
C LYS A 94 -19.96 -0.48 6.50
N SER A 95 -19.69 0.79 6.17
CA SER A 95 -18.52 1.18 5.41
C SER A 95 -17.25 0.95 6.22
N PHE A 96 -16.13 0.64 5.57
CA PHE A 96 -14.90 0.32 6.30
C PHE A 96 -13.63 0.65 5.53
N ILE A 97 -12.54 0.77 6.30
CA ILE A 97 -11.17 0.74 5.82
C ILE A 97 -10.55 -0.59 6.28
N CYS A 98 -9.83 -1.27 5.41
CA CYS A 98 -9.15 -2.54 5.67
C CYS A 98 -7.66 -2.39 5.43
N GLU A 99 -6.83 -2.87 6.37
CA GLU A 99 -5.38 -2.91 6.16
C GLU A 99 -4.98 -3.77 4.94
N LYS A 100 -3.92 -3.31 4.30
CA LYS A 100 -3.27 -4.04 3.20
C LYS A 100 -2.47 -5.26 3.72
N PRO A 101 -2.19 -6.24 2.87
CA PRO A 101 -2.87 -6.54 1.61
C PRO A 101 -4.32 -6.95 1.86
N MET A 102 -5.19 -6.62 0.92
CA MET A 102 -6.64 -6.91 1.07
C MET A 102 -6.95 -8.39 1.32
N ALA A 103 -6.06 -9.29 0.91
CA ALA A 103 -6.22 -10.74 1.05
C ALA A 103 -4.87 -11.46 0.96
N PRO A 104 -4.76 -12.69 1.52
CA PRO A 104 -3.52 -13.47 1.52
C PRO A 104 -3.15 -14.06 0.16
N ASP A 105 -4.12 -14.19 -0.75
CA ASP A 105 -3.94 -14.80 -2.07
C ASP A 105 -4.86 -14.17 -3.12
N ILE A 106 -4.57 -14.46 -4.39
CA ILE A 106 -5.28 -13.87 -5.53
C ILE A 106 -6.74 -14.34 -5.65
N GLY A 107 -7.07 -15.53 -5.12
CA GLY A 107 -8.43 -16.06 -5.10
C GLY A 107 -9.31 -15.23 -4.18
N GLN A 108 -8.91 -15.07 -2.93
CA GLN A 108 -9.61 -14.25 -1.95
C GLN A 108 -9.60 -12.76 -2.35
N ALA A 109 -8.52 -12.26 -2.96
CA ALA A 109 -8.50 -10.90 -3.49
C ALA A 109 -9.57 -10.67 -4.57
N ARG A 110 -9.83 -11.66 -5.45
CA ARG A 110 -10.94 -11.59 -6.40
C ARG A 110 -12.32 -11.61 -5.74
N GLU A 111 -12.48 -12.44 -4.71
CA GLU A 111 -13.72 -12.48 -3.93
C GLU A 111 -13.96 -11.16 -3.20
N PHE A 112 -12.89 -10.51 -2.74
CA PHE A 112 -12.96 -9.20 -2.09
C PHE A 112 -13.54 -8.11 -3.03
N LEU A 113 -13.21 -8.15 -4.34
CA LEU A 113 -13.79 -7.23 -5.31
C LEU A 113 -15.32 -7.30 -5.40
N GLU A 114 -15.90 -8.46 -5.08
CA GLU A 114 -17.35 -8.62 -5.11
C GLU A 114 -18.05 -7.98 -3.89
N LEU A 115 -17.32 -7.63 -2.84
CA LEU A 115 -17.92 -7.06 -1.62
C LEU A 115 -18.60 -5.71 -1.91
N SER A 116 -17.90 -4.80 -2.62
CA SER A 116 -18.45 -3.49 -3.00
C SER A 116 -19.64 -3.59 -3.96
N ARG A 117 -19.68 -4.64 -4.78
CA ARG A 117 -20.77 -4.89 -5.71
C ARG A 117 -22.02 -5.52 -5.05
N LYS A 118 -21.79 -6.37 -4.04
CA LYS A 118 -22.87 -7.08 -3.32
C LYS A 118 -23.49 -6.26 -2.20
N HIS A 119 -22.73 -5.34 -1.63
CA HIS A 119 -23.13 -4.55 -0.48
C HIS A 119 -23.04 -3.06 -0.79
N ILE A 120 -24.02 -2.26 -0.38
CA ILE A 120 -24.04 -0.80 -0.57
C ILE A 120 -23.20 -0.15 0.55
N VAL A 121 -21.89 -0.38 0.49
CA VAL A 121 -20.91 0.13 1.47
C VAL A 121 -19.72 0.73 0.75
N LYS A 122 -19.07 1.73 1.37
CA LYS A 122 -17.81 2.27 0.90
C LYS A 122 -16.67 1.46 1.51
N ILE A 123 -15.78 0.99 0.66
CA ILE A 123 -14.63 0.18 1.05
C ILE A 123 -13.36 0.89 0.62
N MET A 124 -12.45 1.14 1.56
CA MET A 124 -11.12 1.64 1.32
C MET A 124 -10.09 0.58 1.75
N ILE A 125 -9.01 0.45 1.00
CA ILE A 125 -7.85 -0.33 1.43
C ILE A 125 -6.77 0.65 1.91
N ALA A 126 -6.20 0.36 3.09
CA ALA A 126 -5.21 1.20 3.75
C ALA A 126 -3.81 1.02 3.15
N GLU A 127 -3.65 1.33 1.86
CA GLU A 127 -2.34 1.36 1.20
C GLU A 127 -1.77 2.78 1.28
N ASN A 128 -1.17 3.09 2.39
CA ASN A 128 -0.68 4.42 2.75
C ASN A 128 0.36 5.00 1.79
N TYR A 129 1.10 4.17 1.00
CA TYR A 129 2.08 4.67 0.03
C TYR A 129 1.42 5.43 -1.13
N ARG A 130 0.15 5.16 -1.44
CA ARG A 130 -0.62 5.95 -2.40
C ARG A 130 -1.02 7.33 -1.86
N TYR A 131 -0.99 7.50 -0.53
CA TYR A 131 -1.30 8.76 0.15
C TYR A 131 -0.06 9.52 0.62
N ASN A 132 1.13 8.94 0.52
CA ASN A 132 2.39 9.58 0.87
C ASN A 132 2.67 10.80 -0.02
N GLU A 133 3.11 11.89 0.60
CA GLU A 133 3.35 13.16 -0.11
C GLU A 133 4.44 13.03 -1.17
N GLU A 134 5.51 12.26 -0.92
CA GLU A 134 6.59 12.07 -1.89
C GLU A 134 6.08 11.42 -3.18
N ASN A 135 5.24 10.40 -3.10
CA ASN A 135 4.71 9.70 -4.28
C ASN A 135 3.74 10.59 -5.06
N ASN A 136 2.90 11.36 -4.36
CA ASN A 136 1.99 12.31 -4.99
C ASN A 136 2.73 13.47 -5.66
N LYS A 137 3.78 14.03 -5.03
CA LYS A 137 4.63 15.05 -5.62
C LYS A 137 5.40 14.55 -6.84
N ILE A 138 5.96 13.33 -6.78
CA ILE A 138 6.61 12.70 -7.94
C ILE A 138 5.61 12.55 -9.08
N LYS A 139 4.42 12.00 -8.81
CA LYS A 139 3.33 11.90 -9.81
C LYS A 139 2.99 13.25 -10.41
N GLN A 140 2.86 14.29 -9.60
CA GLN A 140 2.60 15.67 -10.05
C GLN A 140 3.71 16.20 -10.97
N LEU A 141 5.00 16.09 -10.57
CA LEU A 141 6.14 16.54 -11.37
C LEU A 141 6.18 15.87 -12.75
N ILE A 142 5.88 14.58 -12.79
CA ILE A 142 5.79 13.83 -14.06
C ILE A 142 4.62 14.33 -14.90
N SER A 143 3.43 14.50 -14.31
CA SER A 143 2.25 15.00 -15.03
C SER A 143 2.41 16.43 -15.55
N GLU A 144 3.16 17.27 -14.86
CA GLU A 144 3.56 18.61 -15.29
C GLU A 144 4.64 18.61 -16.39
N GLY A 145 5.18 17.43 -16.74
CA GLY A 145 6.22 17.28 -17.75
C GLY A 145 7.58 17.84 -17.35
N ARG A 146 7.85 17.98 -16.04
CA ARG A 146 9.08 18.57 -15.51
C ARG A 146 10.35 17.89 -16.04
N ILE A 147 10.32 16.57 -16.18
CA ILE A 147 11.44 15.77 -16.73
C ILE A 147 11.18 15.25 -18.15
N GLY A 148 10.17 15.81 -18.84
CA GLY A 148 9.70 15.31 -20.14
C GLY A 148 8.96 13.97 -20.03
N SER A 149 9.02 13.15 -21.08
CA SER A 149 8.44 11.80 -21.07
C SER A 149 9.32 10.87 -20.25
N VAL A 150 8.72 10.11 -19.32
CA VAL A 150 9.45 9.10 -18.55
C VAL A 150 9.86 7.96 -19.48
N VAL A 151 11.10 7.55 -19.40
CA VAL A 151 11.68 6.45 -20.17
C VAL A 151 11.78 5.20 -19.32
N TYR A 152 12.44 5.30 -18.17
CA TYR A 152 12.55 4.18 -17.24
C TYR A 152 12.75 4.65 -15.80
N PHE A 153 12.59 3.71 -14.86
CA PHE A 153 12.94 3.92 -13.46
C PHE A 153 13.71 2.75 -12.86
N ILE A 154 14.43 3.03 -11.78
CA ILE A 154 15.04 2.03 -10.90
C ILE A 154 14.54 2.29 -9.50
N LYS A 155 14.03 1.24 -8.83
CA LYS A 155 13.65 1.29 -7.42
C LYS A 155 14.24 0.08 -6.69
N ASN A 156 15.05 0.36 -5.67
CA ASN A 156 15.59 -0.65 -4.77
C ASN A 156 14.96 -0.52 -3.38
N ASN A 157 14.59 -1.67 -2.82
CA ASN A 157 14.24 -1.81 -1.41
C ASN A 157 15.17 -2.87 -0.80
N ILE A 158 16.14 -2.39 -0.02
CA ILE A 158 17.14 -3.23 0.67
C ILE A 158 16.99 -2.98 2.15
N THR A 159 16.49 -3.97 2.87
CA THR A 159 16.21 -3.92 4.32
C THR A 159 16.77 -5.15 5.02
N CYS A 160 16.85 -5.14 6.34
CA CYS A 160 17.26 -6.30 7.11
C CYS A 160 16.12 -6.80 7.98
N PHE A 161 15.15 -7.47 7.37
CA PHE A 161 14.03 -8.09 8.09
C PHE A 161 14.49 -9.04 9.21
N PRO A 162 15.49 -9.95 9.02
CA PRO A 162 16.03 -10.75 10.12
C PRO A 162 16.62 -9.93 11.27
N CYS A 163 17.18 -8.74 10.99
CA CYS A 163 17.70 -7.87 12.05
C CYS A 163 16.58 -7.32 12.95
N GLU A 164 15.43 -7.07 12.35
CA GLU A 164 14.27 -6.49 13.02
C GLU A 164 13.41 -7.54 13.76
N MET A 165 13.55 -8.84 13.44
CA MET A 165 12.77 -9.92 14.07
C MET A 165 12.95 -10.01 15.58
N ALA A 166 14.13 -9.66 16.09
CA ALA A 166 14.46 -9.73 17.50
C ALA A 166 14.05 -8.46 18.28
N GLU A 167 13.51 -7.46 17.59
CA GLU A 167 13.16 -6.17 18.16
C GLU A 167 11.63 -6.03 18.32
N ASP A 168 11.19 -5.05 19.10
CA ASP A 168 9.78 -4.66 19.18
C ASP A 168 9.37 -3.88 17.92
N THR A 169 9.32 -4.59 16.79
CA THR A 169 8.98 -4.08 15.46
C THR A 169 7.88 -4.92 14.83
N TYR A 170 7.43 -4.52 13.64
CA TYR A 170 6.49 -5.32 12.85
C TYR A 170 7.05 -6.69 12.50
N ALA A 171 8.34 -6.78 12.14
CA ALA A 171 9.03 -8.04 11.84
C ALA A 171 9.10 -8.98 13.06
N GLY A 172 9.01 -8.46 14.29
CA GLY A 172 8.98 -9.23 15.53
C GLY A 172 7.68 -10.02 15.75
N THR A 173 6.64 -9.83 14.93
CA THR A 173 5.38 -10.56 15.07
C THR A 173 5.48 -11.97 14.49
N GLU A 174 4.95 -12.97 15.23
CA GLU A 174 5.00 -14.39 14.89
C GLU A 174 4.52 -14.68 13.45
N TRP A 175 3.38 -14.13 13.05
CA TRP A 175 2.80 -14.37 11.74
C TRP A 175 3.61 -13.75 10.58
N ARG A 176 4.51 -12.79 10.85
CA ARG A 176 5.44 -12.26 9.86
C ARG A 176 6.73 -13.05 9.78
N GLN A 177 7.16 -13.62 10.90
CA GLN A 177 8.32 -14.52 10.95
C GLN A 177 8.01 -15.85 10.28
N HIS A 178 6.79 -16.35 10.46
CA HIS A 178 6.28 -17.64 9.97
C HIS A 178 4.95 -17.44 9.24
N PRO A 179 4.94 -16.79 8.05
CA PRO A 179 3.71 -16.49 7.33
C PRO A 179 3.06 -17.76 6.78
N ASP A 180 1.78 -17.97 7.10
CA ASP A 180 0.95 -19.06 6.56
C ASP A 180 0.18 -18.60 5.32
N PHE A 181 0.85 -17.84 4.43
CA PHE A 181 0.29 -17.38 3.17
C PHE A 181 1.38 -17.24 2.10
N PRO A 182 1.02 -17.36 0.81
CA PRO A 182 1.96 -17.24 -0.30
C PRO A 182 2.64 -15.86 -0.34
N GLY A 183 3.93 -15.85 -0.62
CA GLY A 183 4.67 -14.60 -0.82
C GLY A 183 5.33 -14.03 0.43
N GLY A 184 4.88 -14.38 1.64
CA GLY A 184 5.54 -13.97 2.89
C GLY A 184 5.83 -12.46 2.95
N ALA A 185 7.03 -12.08 3.40
CA ALA A 185 7.45 -10.69 3.49
C ALA A 185 7.44 -9.95 2.13
N PHE A 186 7.54 -10.65 1.00
CA PHE A 186 7.40 -10.02 -0.32
C PHE A 186 5.96 -9.52 -0.55
N LEU A 187 4.95 -10.29 -0.15
CA LEU A 187 3.57 -9.82 -0.21
C LEU A 187 3.31 -8.68 0.80
N ASP A 188 3.79 -8.80 2.03
CA ASP A 188 3.53 -7.80 3.07
C ASP A 188 4.25 -6.46 2.81
N ALA A 189 5.54 -6.49 2.45
CA ALA A 189 6.37 -5.30 2.38
C ALA A 189 6.59 -4.77 0.95
N ALA A 190 6.85 -5.64 -0.05
CA ALA A 190 7.08 -5.19 -1.41
C ALA A 190 5.82 -4.64 -2.09
N LEU A 191 4.64 -5.02 -1.59
CA LEU A 191 3.36 -4.49 -2.03
C LEU A 191 3.33 -2.96 -2.00
N HIS A 192 3.79 -2.34 -0.92
CA HIS A 192 3.86 -0.88 -0.78
C HIS A 192 4.66 -0.21 -1.90
N ASP A 193 5.82 -0.78 -2.25
CA ASP A 193 6.65 -0.25 -3.32
C ASP A 193 5.98 -0.40 -4.68
N LEU A 194 5.32 -1.54 -4.92
CA LEU A 194 4.58 -1.80 -6.15
C LEU A 194 3.33 -0.92 -6.26
N ALA A 195 2.64 -0.68 -5.15
CA ALA A 195 1.55 0.29 -5.08
C ALA A 195 2.03 1.71 -5.42
N ALA A 196 3.19 2.14 -4.87
CA ALA A 196 3.77 3.44 -5.17
C ALA A 196 4.13 3.60 -6.65
N VAL A 197 4.82 2.62 -7.25
CA VAL A 197 5.20 2.72 -8.67
C VAL A 197 3.97 2.64 -9.59
N ARG A 198 2.96 1.81 -9.26
CA ARG A 198 1.70 1.78 -9.99
C ARG A 198 0.88 3.06 -9.82
N HIS A 199 0.92 3.69 -8.64
CA HIS A 199 0.31 5.00 -8.41
C HIS A 199 0.92 6.08 -9.31
N ILE A 200 2.24 6.04 -9.51
CA ILE A 200 2.98 7.03 -10.28
C ILE A 200 2.87 6.76 -11.79
N PHE A 201 3.03 5.52 -12.22
CA PHE A 201 3.15 5.16 -13.64
C PHE A 201 1.93 4.47 -14.24
N GLY A 202 0.94 4.09 -13.41
CA GLY A 202 -0.28 3.41 -13.88
C GLY A 202 -0.15 1.88 -13.91
N ALA A 203 -0.99 1.25 -14.74
CA ALA A 203 -1.11 -0.20 -14.79
C ALA A 203 0.11 -0.86 -15.44
N VAL A 204 0.54 -1.99 -14.87
CA VAL A 204 1.59 -2.86 -15.41
C VAL A 204 1.02 -3.69 -16.54
N GLU A 205 1.75 -3.81 -17.64
CA GLU A 205 1.40 -4.69 -18.78
C GLU A 205 1.97 -6.09 -18.58
N CYS A 206 3.27 -6.18 -18.28
CA CYS A 206 3.92 -7.47 -18.02
C CYS A 206 5.15 -7.31 -17.13
N VAL A 207 5.58 -8.44 -16.55
CA VAL A 207 6.75 -8.56 -15.69
C VAL A 207 7.64 -9.71 -16.12
N GLN A 208 8.95 -9.55 -15.91
CA GLN A 208 9.94 -10.62 -15.99
C GLN A 208 10.84 -10.54 -14.76
N ALA A 209 10.92 -11.62 -13.99
CA ALA A 209 11.61 -11.58 -12.72
C ALA A 209 12.49 -12.81 -12.47
N PHE A 210 13.53 -12.57 -11.66
CA PHE A 210 14.39 -13.61 -11.10
C PHE A 210 14.41 -13.47 -9.58
N GLY A 211 14.40 -14.62 -8.90
CA GLY A 211 14.49 -14.69 -7.45
C GLY A 211 15.57 -15.68 -7.04
N LYS A 212 16.35 -15.31 -6.00
CA LYS A 212 17.29 -16.23 -5.37
C LYS A 212 16.59 -16.93 -4.21
N PRO A 213 16.36 -18.27 -4.27
CA PRO A 213 15.72 -18.99 -3.18
C PRO A 213 16.49 -18.87 -1.87
N GLN A 214 15.81 -18.96 -0.75
CA GLN A 214 16.38 -19.07 0.60
C GLN A 214 15.76 -20.24 1.38
N LYS A 215 16.27 -20.49 2.58
CA LYS A 215 15.77 -21.55 3.48
C LYS A 215 14.84 -21.02 4.57
N GLU A 216 14.97 -19.73 4.87
CA GLU A 216 14.14 -19.03 5.84
C GLU A 216 12.71 -18.95 5.32
N ASP A 217 11.74 -19.17 6.18
CA ASP A 217 10.33 -19.27 5.80
C ASP A 217 9.59 -17.93 5.76
N PHE A 218 10.14 -16.86 6.36
CA PHE A 218 9.51 -15.53 6.32
C PHE A 218 9.35 -14.95 4.90
N ASN A 219 10.13 -15.42 3.94
CA ASN A 219 10.06 -14.99 2.55
C ASN A 219 10.56 -16.09 1.60
N PRO A 220 9.88 -16.35 0.47
CA PRO A 220 10.27 -17.45 -0.45
C PRO A 220 11.63 -17.22 -1.13
N TYR A 221 12.08 -15.97 -1.23
CA TYR A 221 13.32 -15.62 -1.92
C TYR A 221 14.19 -14.68 -1.07
N LEU A 222 15.50 -14.94 -1.07
CA LEU A 222 16.50 -14.04 -0.46
C LEU A 222 16.48 -12.66 -1.13
N SER A 223 16.28 -12.63 -2.45
CA SER A 223 16.09 -11.41 -3.22
C SER A 223 15.23 -11.68 -4.43
N VAL A 224 14.48 -10.67 -4.86
CA VAL A 224 13.71 -10.65 -6.10
C VAL A 224 14.11 -9.43 -6.91
N SER A 225 14.41 -9.63 -8.20
CA SER A 225 14.65 -8.54 -9.15
C SER A 225 13.69 -8.70 -10.33
N ALA A 226 12.89 -7.67 -10.59
CA ALA A 226 11.86 -7.66 -11.61
C ALA A 226 12.07 -6.52 -12.61
N ASN A 227 11.99 -6.83 -13.90
CA ASN A 227 11.77 -5.87 -14.96
C ASN A 227 10.26 -5.79 -15.22
N MET A 228 9.76 -4.57 -15.38
CA MET A 228 8.34 -4.26 -15.53
C MET A 228 8.15 -3.43 -16.78
N LEU A 229 7.14 -3.75 -17.59
CA LEU A 229 6.65 -2.91 -18.65
C LEU A 229 5.26 -2.40 -18.25
N PHE A 230 5.07 -1.09 -18.31
CA PHE A 230 3.79 -0.45 -18.03
C PHE A 230 3.00 -0.25 -19.32
N LYS A 231 1.67 -0.24 -19.26
CA LYS A 231 0.79 -0.07 -20.42
C LYS A 231 1.02 1.24 -21.21
N ASN A 232 1.66 2.23 -20.59
CA ASN A 232 2.06 3.49 -21.22
C ASN A 232 3.49 3.48 -21.80
N GLY A 233 4.16 2.32 -21.79
CA GLY A 233 5.50 2.14 -22.35
C GLY A 233 6.66 2.45 -21.40
N VAL A 234 6.42 2.91 -20.18
CA VAL A 234 7.48 3.08 -19.15
C VAL A 234 8.07 1.73 -18.79
N ILE A 235 9.41 1.66 -18.69
CA ILE A 235 10.13 0.48 -18.24
C ILE A 235 10.57 0.68 -16.80
N GLY A 236 10.34 -0.32 -15.93
CA GLY A 236 10.76 -0.28 -14.53
C GLY A 236 11.69 -1.42 -14.16
N GLN A 237 12.63 -1.14 -13.28
CA GLN A 237 13.42 -2.15 -12.58
C GLN A 237 13.17 -2.02 -11.09
N TYR A 238 12.68 -3.10 -10.49
CA TYR A 238 12.44 -3.19 -9.05
C TYR A 238 13.27 -4.30 -8.43
N THR A 239 13.95 -4.00 -7.34
CA THR A 239 14.70 -5.01 -6.57
C THR A 239 14.27 -4.97 -5.10
N TYR A 240 13.90 -6.13 -4.57
CA TYR A 240 13.59 -6.34 -3.16
C TYR A 240 14.59 -7.32 -2.54
N PHE A 241 15.29 -6.87 -1.50
CA PHE A 241 16.27 -7.68 -0.76
C PHE A 241 16.07 -7.50 0.74
N PRO A 242 15.24 -8.34 1.40
CA PRO A 242 14.88 -8.19 2.81
C PRO A 242 15.94 -8.68 3.81
N SER A 243 17.08 -9.15 3.35
CA SER A 243 18.16 -9.67 4.21
C SER A 243 19.48 -8.94 3.98
N GLY A 244 19.42 -7.72 3.45
CA GLY A 244 20.56 -6.91 3.08
C GLY A 244 20.68 -5.62 3.87
N LYS A 245 21.83 -4.97 3.68
CA LYS A 245 22.07 -3.60 4.14
C LYS A 245 22.78 -2.82 3.06
N GLU A 246 22.18 -1.75 2.58
CA GLU A 246 22.79 -0.87 1.62
C GLU A 246 23.86 -0.01 2.31
N GLN A 247 25.13 -0.22 1.95
CA GLN A 247 26.28 0.49 2.52
C GLN A 247 26.63 1.74 1.71
N GLN A 248 26.34 1.73 0.41
CA GLN A 248 26.65 2.83 -0.48
C GLN A 248 25.84 4.08 -0.11
N LYS A 249 26.49 5.23 -0.15
CA LYS A 249 25.83 6.53 0.02
C LYS A 249 26.16 7.45 -1.16
N PRO A 250 25.16 8.13 -1.74
CA PRO A 250 23.72 7.92 -1.51
C PRO A 250 23.27 6.55 -2.01
N PRO A 251 22.21 5.93 -1.43
CA PRO A 251 21.68 4.67 -1.90
C PRO A 251 21.06 4.82 -3.30
N VAL A 252 20.77 3.70 -3.99
CA VAL A 252 20.09 3.75 -5.29
C VAL A 252 18.69 4.36 -5.12
N GLY A 253 17.99 3.96 -4.07
CA GLY A 253 16.68 4.52 -3.74
C GLY A 253 15.66 4.39 -4.88
N PHE A 254 15.01 5.50 -5.21
CA PHE A 254 14.08 5.61 -6.32
C PHE A 254 14.53 6.67 -7.33
N ARG A 255 14.93 6.23 -8.53
CA ARG A 255 15.40 7.09 -9.63
C ARG A 255 14.49 6.95 -10.84
N ILE A 256 14.09 8.07 -11.41
CA ILE A 256 13.17 8.14 -12.55
C ILE A 256 13.84 8.98 -13.62
N PHE A 257 14.00 8.44 -14.82
CA PHE A 257 14.69 9.06 -15.94
C PHE A 257 13.70 9.42 -17.03
N GLY A 258 13.69 10.69 -17.35
CA GLY A 258 12.89 11.28 -18.43
C GLY A 258 13.76 11.84 -19.55
N THR A 259 13.10 12.27 -20.63
CA THR A 259 13.78 12.84 -21.82
C THR A 259 14.39 14.22 -21.58
N LYS A 260 14.00 14.91 -20.50
CA LYS A 260 14.48 16.27 -20.16
C LYS A 260 15.12 16.37 -18.78
N GLY A 261 15.23 15.29 -18.05
CA GLY A 261 15.82 15.29 -16.70
C GLY A 261 15.54 14.00 -15.93
N GLU A 262 15.89 14.02 -14.66
CA GLU A 262 15.67 12.90 -13.75
C GLU A 262 15.08 13.36 -12.41
N ILE A 263 14.37 12.47 -11.73
CA ILE A 263 13.92 12.61 -10.35
C ILE A 263 14.63 11.57 -9.51
N TYR A 264 15.11 11.98 -8.33
CA TYR A 264 15.75 11.10 -7.38
C TYR A 264 15.21 11.30 -5.97
N LEU A 265 14.67 10.23 -5.40
CA LEU A 265 14.29 10.12 -3.99
C LEU A 265 15.22 9.10 -3.32
N GLU A 266 16.05 9.57 -2.38
CA GLU A 266 17.02 8.73 -1.67
C GLU A 266 16.31 7.69 -0.80
N GLU A 267 15.50 8.16 0.13
CA GLU A 267 14.69 7.36 1.04
C GLU A 267 13.34 8.06 1.28
N LYS A 268 12.30 7.30 1.62
CA LYS A 268 10.95 7.85 1.90
C LYS A 268 10.93 8.87 3.05
N SER A 269 11.90 8.76 3.97
CA SER A 269 12.03 9.66 5.14
C SER A 269 12.96 10.86 4.89
N SER A 270 13.56 11.00 3.69
CA SER A 270 14.52 12.07 3.40
C SER A 270 13.93 13.48 3.44
N GLY A 271 12.61 13.64 3.27
CA GLY A 271 11.92 14.92 3.24
C GLY A 271 12.22 15.77 2.00
N VAL A 272 12.99 15.24 1.03
CA VAL A 272 13.44 15.97 -0.15
C VAL A 272 13.41 15.06 -1.38
N ILE A 273 12.79 15.56 -2.46
CA ILE A 273 12.89 15.02 -3.81
C ILE A 273 13.88 15.88 -4.59
N ASN A 274 14.90 15.25 -5.19
CA ASN A 274 15.86 15.93 -6.05
C ASN A 274 15.39 15.83 -7.50
N VAL A 275 15.46 16.95 -8.23
CA VAL A 275 15.16 17.00 -9.66
C VAL A 275 16.37 17.60 -10.38
N ALA A 276 16.89 16.90 -11.36
CA ALA A 276 17.96 17.39 -12.23
C ALA A 276 17.44 17.51 -13.65
N TYR A 277 17.79 18.60 -14.32
CA TYR A 277 17.37 18.89 -15.69
C TYR A 277 18.56 18.79 -16.65
N ASN A 278 18.32 18.34 -17.88
CA ASN A 278 19.37 18.31 -18.91
C ASN A 278 19.89 19.72 -19.20
N ASP A 279 18.97 20.68 -19.20
CA ASP A 279 19.27 22.10 -19.42
C ASP A 279 18.69 22.91 -18.25
N GLY A 280 19.49 23.24 -17.26
CA GLY A 280 19.03 24.03 -16.10
C GLY A 280 19.70 23.65 -14.78
N ALA A 281 19.42 24.47 -13.77
CA ALA A 281 19.90 24.19 -12.42
C ALA A 281 19.07 23.08 -11.76
N PRO A 282 19.70 22.20 -10.97
CA PRO A 282 18.95 21.19 -10.21
C PRO A 282 18.08 21.86 -9.14
N GLU A 283 17.02 21.15 -8.76
CA GLU A 283 16.02 21.62 -7.81
C GLU A 283 15.82 20.61 -6.67
N LYS A 284 15.47 21.10 -5.49
CA LYS A 284 15.09 20.28 -4.33
C LYS A 284 13.68 20.64 -3.92
N ILE A 285 12.81 19.64 -3.89
CA ILE A 285 11.39 19.81 -3.54
C ILE A 285 11.15 19.14 -2.21
N GLY A 286 10.75 19.95 -1.20
CA GLY A 286 10.44 19.47 0.13
C GLY A 286 9.09 18.76 0.19
N TYR A 287 8.96 17.79 1.07
CA TYR A 287 7.71 17.13 1.44
C TYR A 287 7.72 16.75 2.92
N THR A 288 6.56 16.46 3.48
CA THR A 288 6.42 15.95 4.85
C THR A 288 6.41 14.44 4.82
N PRO A 289 7.43 13.75 5.35
CA PRO A 289 7.42 12.29 5.44
C PRO A 289 6.27 11.75 6.29
N GLU A 290 5.90 10.50 6.05
CA GLU A 290 5.01 9.70 6.91
C GLU A 290 3.58 10.27 7.08
N ARG A 291 3.10 11.06 6.11
CA ARG A 291 1.72 11.59 6.13
C ARG A 291 0.67 10.65 5.54
N GLY A 292 1.09 9.47 5.06
CA GLY A 292 0.19 8.53 4.38
C GLY A 292 -1.03 8.15 5.22
N TYR A 293 -0.84 7.71 6.45
CA TYR A 293 -1.93 7.30 7.35
C TYR A 293 -2.89 8.45 7.70
N TYR A 294 -2.38 9.65 7.91
CA TYR A 294 -3.23 10.82 8.10
C TYR A 294 -4.06 11.12 6.85
N ASN A 295 -3.42 11.11 5.69
CA ASN A 295 -4.08 11.46 4.42
C ASN A 295 -5.13 10.41 4.01
N GLU A 296 -4.87 9.11 4.23
CA GLU A 296 -5.85 8.06 3.93
C GLU A 296 -7.09 8.15 4.84
N LEU A 297 -6.90 8.34 6.15
CA LEU A 297 -8.01 8.50 7.08
C LEU A 297 -8.78 9.81 6.81
N LEU A 298 -8.09 10.87 6.38
CA LEU A 298 -8.74 12.10 5.93
C LEU A 298 -9.59 11.86 4.68
N ASN A 299 -9.07 11.15 3.69
CA ASN A 299 -9.83 10.80 2.48
C ASN A 299 -11.02 9.88 2.81
N PHE A 300 -10.86 8.90 3.70
CA PHE A 300 -11.96 8.05 4.15
C PHE A 300 -13.08 8.87 4.80
N TYR A 301 -12.73 9.81 5.68
CA TYR A 301 -13.69 10.74 6.28
C TYR A 301 -14.44 11.55 5.22
N ASN A 302 -13.71 12.16 4.29
CA ASN A 302 -14.27 12.98 3.24
C ASN A 302 -15.17 12.16 2.31
N ALA A 303 -14.76 10.94 1.98
CA ALA A 303 -15.53 10.02 1.16
C ALA A 303 -16.84 9.61 1.83
N LEU A 304 -16.82 9.31 3.15
CA LEU A 304 -18.04 8.98 3.89
C LEU A 304 -19.02 10.15 3.96
N ASN A 305 -18.52 11.39 3.99
CA ASN A 305 -19.35 12.59 3.96
C ASN A 305 -19.73 13.06 2.53
N GLY A 306 -19.27 12.34 1.49
CA GLY A 306 -19.62 12.64 0.09
C GLY A 306 -18.93 13.85 -0.51
N SER A 307 -17.82 14.33 0.09
CA SER A 307 -17.02 15.46 -0.42
C SER A 307 -15.88 15.01 -1.34
N GLU A 308 -15.50 13.74 -1.29
CA GLU A 308 -14.48 13.13 -2.15
C GLU A 308 -14.89 11.68 -2.49
N ASP A 309 -14.23 11.09 -3.47
CA ASP A 309 -14.27 9.66 -3.69
C ASP A 309 -13.16 8.95 -2.89
N ILE A 310 -13.33 7.64 -2.65
CA ILE A 310 -12.27 6.81 -2.09
C ILE A 310 -11.14 6.71 -3.12
N SER A 311 -9.94 7.12 -2.73
CA SER A 311 -8.78 7.13 -3.64
C SER A 311 -8.13 5.76 -3.80
N VAL A 312 -8.19 4.89 -2.78
CA VAL A 312 -7.68 3.51 -2.86
C VAL A 312 -8.83 2.51 -2.71
N THR A 313 -9.37 2.13 -3.85
CA THR A 313 -10.47 1.15 -3.94
C THR A 313 -9.94 -0.29 -3.92
N PRO A 314 -10.79 -1.29 -3.65
CA PRO A 314 -10.41 -2.69 -3.79
C PRO A 314 -9.83 -3.05 -5.17
N GLU A 315 -10.32 -2.41 -6.25
CA GLU A 315 -9.81 -2.64 -7.61
C GLU A 315 -8.37 -2.16 -7.77
N MET A 316 -8.02 -1.01 -7.17
CA MET A 316 -6.64 -0.51 -7.19
C MET A 316 -5.69 -1.43 -6.46
N GLU A 317 -6.05 -1.83 -5.25
CA GLU A 317 -5.25 -2.75 -4.44
C GLU A 317 -5.17 -4.15 -5.06
N PHE A 318 -6.25 -4.62 -5.70
CA PHE A 318 -6.22 -5.88 -6.44
C PHE A 318 -5.12 -5.89 -7.50
N GLY A 319 -4.93 -4.81 -8.23
CA GLY A 319 -3.85 -4.68 -9.20
C GLY A 319 -2.46 -4.70 -8.54
N ASP A 320 -2.31 -4.15 -7.31
CA ASP A 320 -1.06 -4.20 -6.55
C ASP A 320 -0.76 -5.64 -6.12
N VAL A 321 -1.73 -6.33 -5.50
CA VAL A 321 -1.63 -7.75 -5.12
C VAL A 321 -1.37 -8.65 -6.34
N LYS A 322 -2.09 -8.41 -7.44
CA LYS A 322 -1.89 -9.15 -8.70
C LYS A 322 -0.46 -9.01 -9.22
N THR A 323 0.09 -7.78 -9.20
CA THR A 323 1.47 -7.53 -9.64
C THR A 323 2.49 -8.27 -8.77
N VAL A 324 2.28 -8.35 -7.44
CA VAL A 324 3.11 -9.15 -6.53
C VAL A 324 3.11 -10.61 -6.97
N PHE A 325 1.93 -11.23 -7.16
CA PHE A 325 1.82 -12.64 -7.51
C PHE A 325 2.35 -12.93 -8.92
N ASP A 326 2.16 -12.03 -9.88
CA ASP A 326 2.69 -12.19 -11.23
C ASP A 326 4.23 -12.10 -11.27
N ILE A 327 4.84 -11.28 -10.41
CA ILE A 327 6.30 -11.28 -10.21
C ILE A 327 6.74 -12.65 -9.65
N LEU A 328 6.08 -13.18 -8.63
CA LEU A 328 6.40 -14.49 -8.05
C LEU A 328 6.20 -15.63 -9.07
N ASP A 329 5.15 -15.56 -9.87
CA ASP A 329 4.90 -16.53 -10.95
C ASP A 329 5.95 -16.43 -12.06
N SER A 330 6.42 -15.22 -12.40
CA SER A 330 7.52 -15.03 -13.33
C SER A 330 8.82 -15.64 -12.82
N VAL A 331 9.15 -15.45 -11.53
CA VAL A 331 10.32 -16.11 -10.90
C VAL A 331 10.21 -17.63 -11.00
N LYS A 332 9.05 -18.18 -10.64
CA LYS A 332 8.80 -19.64 -10.64
C LYS A 332 8.85 -20.24 -12.04
N SER A 333 8.18 -19.60 -13.00
CA SER A 333 8.06 -20.10 -14.38
C SER A 333 9.26 -19.76 -15.25
N ARG A 334 10.06 -18.75 -14.88
CA ARG A 334 11.14 -18.14 -15.68
C ARG A 334 10.64 -17.57 -17.03
N LYS A 335 9.41 -17.07 -17.06
CA LYS A 335 8.77 -16.51 -18.25
C LYS A 335 8.31 -15.08 -17.98
N ILE A 336 8.06 -14.35 -19.08
CA ILE A 336 7.29 -13.11 -19.00
C ILE A 336 5.86 -13.48 -18.61
N VAL A 337 5.30 -12.73 -17.63
CA VAL A 337 3.92 -12.87 -17.18
C VAL A 337 3.19 -11.57 -17.49
N TYR A 338 2.08 -11.64 -18.20
CA TYR A 338 1.20 -10.49 -18.46
C TYR A 338 0.28 -10.26 -17.27
N VAL A 339 0.26 -9.01 -16.80
CA VAL A 339 -0.56 -8.62 -15.66
C VAL A 339 -1.95 -8.25 -16.18
N ASP A 340 -2.93 -9.07 -15.86
CA ASP A 340 -4.35 -8.75 -16.12
C ASP A 340 -4.85 -7.80 -15.02
N ASP A 341 -4.60 -6.51 -15.23
CA ASP A 341 -4.92 -5.44 -14.30
C ASP A 341 -6.23 -4.77 -14.73
N PRO A 342 -7.27 -4.78 -13.89
CA PRO A 342 -8.56 -4.16 -14.20
C PRO A 342 -8.54 -2.62 -14.20
N GLN A 343 -7.43 -2.00 -13.77
CA GLN A 343 -7.36 -0.55 -13.69
C GLN A 343 -7.30 0.13 -15.07
N PRO A 344 -8.00 1.27 -15.25
CA PRO A 344 -7.85 2.07 -16.45
C PRO A 344 -6.42 2.63 -16.55
N VAL A 345 -5.96 2.86 -17.78
CA VAL A 345 -4.67 3.50 -18.06
C VAL A 345 -4.84 5.00 -17.77
N GLU A 346 -4.44 5.46 -16.60
CA GLU A 346 -4.58 6.88 -16.22
C GLU A 346 -3.50 7.81 -16.80
N TYR A 347 -2.39 7.27 -17.29
CA TYR A 347 -1.32 8.11 -17.83
C TYR A 347 -1.66 8.58 -19.24
N GLN A 348 -1.87 9.89 -19.42
CA GLN A 348 -1.91 10.51 -20.73
C GLN A 348 -0.50 11.00 -21.07
N PRO A 349 0.16 10.46 -22.10
CA PRO A 349 1.39 11.07 -22.61
C PRO A 349 1.09 12.50 -23.08
N HIS A 350 1.97 13.44 -22.75
CA HIS A 350 1.85 14.81 -23.26
C HIS A 350 1.66 14.80 -24.76
N ALA A 351 0.69 15.57 -25.25
CA ALA A 351 0.43 15.80 -26.67
C ALA A 351 1.69 16.39 -27.35
N GLY A 352 2.49 15.53 -27.93
CA GLY A 352 3.79 15.84 -28.54
C GLY A 352 4.57 14.60 -28.98
N ALA A 353 4.17 13.42 -28.54
CA ALA A 353 4.66 12.17 -29.13
C ALA A 353 3.92 11.96 -30.45
N THR A 354 4.61 12.22 -31.56
CA THR A 354 4.12 11.91 -32.90
C THR A 354 3.70 10.45 -32.98
N GLU A 355 2.56 10.19 -33.64
CA GLU A 355 1.95 8.89 -33.93
C GLU A 355 2.85 7.94 -34.76
N ASN A 356 4.05 7.60 -34.32
CA ASN A 356 4.94 6.68 -35.04
C ASN A 356 5.77 5.76 -34.13
N SER A 357 5.20 5.31 -33.02
CA SER A 357 5.79 4.18 -32.29
C SER A 357 4.85 2.97 -32.30
N ARG A 358 4.76 2.29 -33.43
CA ARG A 358 4.34 0.88 -33.40
C ARG A 358 5.40 0.08 -32.66
N PRO A 359 5.05 -0.82 -31.73
CA PRO A 359 6.02 -1.62 -31.03
C PRO A 359 6.82 -2.46 -32.02
N TYR A 360 8.14 -2.41 -31.89
CA TYR A 360 9.04 -3.34 -32.56
C TYR A 360 8.82 -4.72 -31.95
N ILE A 361 7.92 -5.50 -32.51
CA ILE A 361 7.87 -6.95 -32.34
C ILE A 361 7.76 -7.52 -33.74
N GLN A 362 8.87 -8.01 -34.26
CA GLN A 362 8.92 -9.08 -35.22
C GLN A 362 9.41 -10.32 -34.55
#